data_8af289c855132d13e18409d0c3e66f85
#
_entry.id   8af289c855132d13e18409d0c3e66f85
#
_cell.length_a   1.000
_cell.length_b   1.000
_cell.length_c   1.000
_cell.angle_alpha   90.00
_cell.angle_beta   90.00
_cell.angle_gamma   90.00
#
_symmetry.space_group_name_H-M   'P 1'
#
loop_
_entity.id
_entity.type
_entity.pdbx_description
1 polymer ?
#
loop_
_entity_poly.entity_id
_entity_poly.type
_entity_poly.pdbx_seq_one_letter_code
_entity_poly.pdbx_strand_id
1 'polypeptide(L)'
;MRQFLFAVTLIILGAFVIQAQQPNEQRAALTETVIALDAKSAPALEARLLTQVLNGAEDSPVTNIKLSVKNTTPNFYTYVSGWATFYDANATRCGEGLFKIDALAPQESAEVDTPGLRLRCSPQSWRVVATNLMTRTVDIAKPTEPAPPVQAAVPERPPAPMNFVINVDGQDYPIQVNNPMVVRLGNRNRKIVLRQVP
;
A
#
# COMPACT_ATOMS: atom_id res chain seq x y z
N MET A 1 -47.65 65.62 10.52
CA MET A 1 -47.79 64.18 10.58
C MET A 1 -46.63 63.55 9.87
N ARG A 2 -45.65 63.06 10.62
CA ARG A 2 -44.38 62.50 10.10
C ARG A 2 -44.55 60.98 10.03
N GLN A 3 -44.53 60.42 8.83
CA GLN A 3 -44.50 58.99 8.61
C GLN A 3 -43.05 58.52 8.78
N PHE A 4 -42.83 57.67 9.76
CA PHE A 4 -41.56 56.96 9.93
C PHE A 4 -41.59 55.68 9.08
N LEU A 5 -40.84 55.66 8.00
CA LEU A 5 -40.55 54.47 7.22
C LEU A 5 -39.40 53.70 7.92
N PHE A 6 -39.76 52.62 8.58
CA PHE A 6 -38.77 51.65 9.07
C PHE A 6 -38.38 50.71 7.93
N ALA A 7 -37.23 50.95 7.35
CA ALA A 7 -36.57 50.03 6.44
C ALA A 7 -35.95 48.89 7.28
N VAL A 8 -36.64 47.75 7.33
CA VAL A 8 -36.07 46.52 7.89
C VAL A 8 -35.18 45.88 6.83
N THR A 9 -33.88 46.11 6.92
CA THR A 9 -32.91 45.43 6.11
C THR A 9 -32.69 44.05 6.67
N LEU A 10 -33.32 43.04 6.07
CA LEU A 10 -33.15 41.64 6.37
C LEU A 10 -31.83 41.20 5.80
N ILE A 11 -30.79 41.17 6.63
CA ILE A 11 -29.48 40.58 6.30
C ILE A 11 -29.65 39.06 6.36
N ILE A 12 -29.88 38.45 5.19
CA ILE A 12 -29.81 36.97 5.04
C ILE A 12 -28.31 36.64 5.02
N LEU A 13 -27.78 36.31 6.20
CA LEU A 13 -26.52 35.61 6.30
C LEU A 13 -26.75 34.21 5.75
N GLY A 14 -26.46 34.01 4.47
CA GLY A 14 -26.35 32.68 3.89
C GLY A 14 -25.18 31.96 4.55
N ALA A 15 -25.48 31.13 5.55
CA ALA A 15 -24.55 30.16 6.07
C ALA A 15 -24.24 29.16 4.93
N PHE A 16 -23.18 29.41 4.18
CA PHE A 16 -22.55 28.36 3.37
C PHE A 16 -22.07 27.30 4.34
N VAL A 17 -22.87 26.28 4.54
CA VAL A 17 -22.43 25.02 5.15
C VAL A 17 -21.44 24.44 4.13
N ILE A 18 -20.16 24.76 4.31
CA ILE A 18 -19.08 24.01 3.70
C ILE A 18 -19.19 22.63 4.33
N GLN A 19 -19.95 21.75 3.70
CA GLN A 19 -19.82 20.32 3.97
C GLN A 19 -18.39 20.00 3.58
N ALA A 20 -17.51 19.93 4.57
CA ALA A 20 -16.27 19.22 4.44
C ALA A 20 -16.66 17.80 4.03
N GLN A 21 -16.70 17.54 2.73
CA GLN A 21 -16.80 16.21 2.20
C GLN A 21 -15.57 15.52 2.76
N GLN A 22 -15.78 14.69 3.79
CA GLN A 22 -14.80 13.68 4.13
C GLN A 22 -14.46 13.01 2.79
N PRO A 23 -13.19 12.85 2.45
CA PRO A 23 -12.80 12.11 1.27
C PRO A 23 -13.26 10.68 1.46
N ASN A 24 -14.53 10.47 1.21
CA ASN A 24 -15.12 9.16 1.12
C ASN A 24 -14.57 8.57 -0.15
N GLU A 25 -14.01 7.40 -0.04
CA GLU A 25 -13.72 6.53 -1.15
C GLU A 25 -14.95 6.51 -2.04
N GLN A 26 -14.89 7.33 -3.10
CA GLN A 26 -16.06 7.60 -3.91
C GLN A 26 -16.40 6.36 -4.72
N ARG A 27 -17.67 5.99 -4.69
CA ARG A 27 -18.19 5.05 -5.67
C ARG A 27 -18.22 5.74 -7.03
N ALA A 28 -17.77 5.03 -8.04
CA ALA A 28 -17.78 5.50 -9.42
C ALA A 28 -18.49 4.48 -10.33
N ALA A 29 -18.85 4.90 -11.53
CA ALA A 29 -19.35 3.97 -12.55
C ALA A 29 -18.25 2.96 -12.92
N LEU A 30 -18.62 1.80 -13.44
CA LEU A 30 -17.66 0.72 -13.73
C LEU A 30 -16.59 1.12 -14.75
N THR A 31 -16.88 2.07 -15.62
CA THR A 31 -15.96 2.61 -16.64
C THR A 31 -15.04 3.71 -16.13
N GLU A 32 -15.29 4.21 -14.93
CA GLU A 32 -14.54 5.33 -14.33
C GLU A 32 -13.40 4.81 -13.45
N THR A 33 -12.38 5.64 -13.34
CA THR A 33 -11.28 5.45 -12.40
C THR A 33 -11.74 5.78 -10.99
N VAL A 34 -11.37 4.95 -10.02
CA VAL A 34 -11.62 5.17 -8.60
C VAL A 34 -10.32 5.50 -7.88
N ILE A 35 -10.44 6.31 -6.84
CA ILE A 35 -9.31 6.72 -5.99
C ILE A 35 -9.41 6.00 -4.65
N ALA A 36 -8.34 5.35 -4.23
CA ALA A 36 -8.17 4.85 -2.89
C ALA A 36 -7.27 5.79 -2.07
N LEU A 37 -7.64 5.99 -0.82
CA LEU A 37 -6.98 6.91 0.09
C LEU A 37 -6.00 6.16 1.00
N ASP A 38 -4.99 6.88 1.49
CA ASP A 38 -4.12 6.40 2.56
C ASP A 38 -4.74 6.62 3.94
N ALA A 39 -4.04 6.23 5.00
CA ALA A 39 -4.47 6.41 6.39
C ALA A 39 -4.63 7.89 6.81
N LYS A 40 -4.10 8.83 6.03
CA LYS A 40 -4.22 10.28 6.24
C LYS A 40 -5.31 10.90 5.38
N SER A 41 -6.12 10.07 4.70
CA SER A 41 -7.14 10.49 3.76
C SER A 41 -6.60 11.25 2.52
N ALA A 42 -5.33 11.02 2.16
CA ALA A 42 -4.76 11.55 0.93
C ALA A 42 -4.87 10.52 -0.21
N PRO A 43 -5.07 10.94 -1.48
CA PRO A 43 -5.06 10.04 -2.63
C PRO A 43 -3.75 9.25 -2.71
N ALA A 44 -3.86 7.93 -2.75
CA ALA A 44 -2.70 7.04 -2.77
C ALA A 44 -2.65 6.16 -4.00
N LEU A 45 -3.78 5.61 -4.41
CA LEU A 45 -3.88 4.74 -5.57
C LEU A 45 -5.01 5.19 -6.48
N GLU A 46 -4.80 5.05 -7.78
CA GLU A 46 -5.85 5.04 -8.80
C GLU A 46 -6.09 3.62 -9.25
N ALA A 47 -7.35 3.19 -9.32
CA ALA A 47 -7.69 1.89 -9.83
C ALA A 47 -8.68 2.00 -11.00
N ARG A 48 -8.48 1.17 -12.01
CA ARG A 48 -9.32 1.04 -13.19
C ARG A 48 -9.70 -0.41 -13.39
N LEU A 49 -10.97 -0.65 -13.70
CA LEU A 49 -11.46 -1.98 -14.04
C LEU A 49 -11.09 -2.34 -15.48
N LEU A 50 -10.44 -3.49 -15.66
CA LEU A 50 -10.07 -4.02 -16.98
C LEU A 50 -11.04 -5.07 -17.47
N THR A 51 -11.73 -5.77 -16.56
CA THR A 51 -12.76 -6.74 -16.92
C THR A 51 -14.02 -6.00 -17.36
N GLN A 52 -14.43 -6.19 -18.60
CA GLN A 52 -15.55 -5.46 -19.20
C GLN A 52 -16.92 -6.09 -18.92
N VAL A 53 -16.98 -7.40 -18.70
CA VAL A 53 -18.23 -8.13 -18.48
C VAL A 53 -18.32 -8.59 -17.03
N LEU A 54 -19.25 -8.03 -16.28
CA LEU A 54 -19.48 -8.27 -14.86
C LEU A 54 -20.91 -8.71 -14.57
N ASN A 55 -21.47 -9.58 -15.40
CA ASN A 55 -22.81 -10.11 -15.21
C ASN A 55 -22.74 -11.34 -14.30
N GLY A 56 -22.71 -11.09 -12.98
CA GLY A 56 -22.83 -12.14 -12.00
C GLY A 56 -24.32 -12.48 -11.72
N ALA A 57 -24.58 -13.74 -11.40
CA ALA A 57 -25.85 -14.22 -10.89
C ALA A 57 -25.63 -15.11 -9.67
N GLU A 58 -26.69 -15.38 -8.92
CA GLU A 58 -26.63 -16.23 -7.71
C GLU A 58 -26.01 -17.59 -8.02
N ASP A 59 -26.44 -18.19 -9.14
CA ASP A 59 -26.00 -19.52 -9.61
C ASP A 59 -24.73 -19.50 -10.46
N SER A 60 -24.30 -18.32 -10.92
CA SER A 60 -23.13 -18.14 -11.77
C SER A 60 -22.40 -16.86 -11.39
N PRO A 61 -21.75 -16.83 -10.23
CA PRO A 61 -21.02 -15.64 -9.78
C PRO A 61 -19.77 -15.42 -10.61
N VAL A 62 -19.41 -14.15 -10.85
CA VAL A 62 -18.08 -13.81 -11.35
C VAL A 62 -17.09 -14.00 -10.19
N THR A 63 -16.05 -14.80 -10.40
CA THR A 63 -15.11 -15.24 -9.37
C THR A 63 -13.75 -14.56 -9.43
N ASN A 64 -13.50 -13.80 -10.48
CA ASN A 64 -12.27 -13.02 -10.62
C ASN A 64 -12.49 -11.83 -11.54
N ILE A 65 -11.82 -10.74 -11.27
CA ILE A 65 -11.74 -9.57 -12.15
C ILE A 65 -10.29 -9.11 -12.23
N LYS A 66 -9.98 -8.42 -13.31
CA LYS A 66 -8.67 -7.79 -13.51
C LYS A 66 -8.79 -6.28 -13.34
N LEU A 67 -7.87 -5.71 -12.59
CA LEU A 67 -7.74 -4.28 -12.31
C LEU A 67 -6.38 -3.79 -12.80
N SER A 68 -6.31 -2.53 -13.21
CA SER A 68 -5.06 -1.78 -13.25
C SER A 68 -5.02 -0.88 -12.01
N VAL A 69 -3.95 -0.96 -11.23
CA VAL A 69 -3.75 -0.13 -10.02
C VAL A 69 -2.49 0.69 -10.19
N LYS A 70 -2.59 2.00 -10.07
CA LYS A 70 -1.50 2.97 -10.20
C LYS A 70 -1.18 3.59 -8.84
N ASN A 71 0.11 3.68 -8.51
CA ASN A 71 0.59 4.45 -7.39
C ASN A 71 0.66 5.94 -7.78
N THR A 72 -0.15 6.79 -7.16
CA THR A 72 -0.16 8.24 -7.44
C THR A 72 0.75 9.04 -6.52
N THR A 73 1.39 8.38 -5.55
CA THR A 73 2.25 9.03 -4.57
C THR A 73 3.73 9.03 -5.00
N PRO A 74 4.58 9.85 -4.38
CA PRO A 74 6.03 9.80 -4.57
C PRO A 74 6.69 8.65 -3.80
N ASN A 75 5.95 7.89 -2.99
CA ASN A 75 6.49 6.81 -2.17
C ASN A 75 6.58 5.49 -2.94
N PHE A 76 7.63 4.74 -2.70
CA PHE A 76 7.71 3.35 -3.13
C PHE A 76 6.97 2.47 -2.12
N TYR A 77 5.98 1.73 -2.57
CA TYR A 77 5.30 0.73 -1.77
C TYR A 77 5.96 -0.64 -1.95
N THR A 78 6.38 -1.26 -0.85
CA THR A 78 6.91 -2.64 -0.85
C THR A 78 5.80 -3.68 -0.91
N TYR A 79 4.61 -3.30 -0.48
CA TYR A 79 3.41 -4.12 -0.53
C TYR A 79 2.16 -3.23 -0.54
N VAL A 80 1.23 -3.57 -1.40
CA VAL A 80 -0.09 -2.93 -1.51
C VAL A 80 -1.15 -4.01 -1.43
N SER A 81 -2.18 -3.81 -0.62
CA SER A 81 -3.41 -4.60 -0.69
C SER A 81 -4.64 -3.74 -0.49
N GLY A 82 -5.76 -4.19 -1.05
CA GLY A 82 -7.01 -3.48 -0.95
C GLY A 82 -8.20 -4.30 -1.42
N TRP A 83 -9.39 -3.77 -1.19
CA TRP A 83 -10.65 -4.36 -1.59
C TRP A 83 -11.27 -3.60 -2.74
N ALA A 84 -11.65 -4.29 -3.80
CA ALA A 84 -12.57 -3.81 -4.82
C ALA A 84 -13.97 -4.26 -4.45
N THR A 85 -14.88 -3.32 -4.19
CA THR A 85 -16.26 -3.58 -3.76
C THR A 85 -17.23 -3.11 -4.82
N PHE A 86 -18.23 -3.91 -5.12
CA PHE A 86 -19.22 -3.71 -6.17
C PHE A 86 -20.62 -3.53 -5.61
N TYR A 87 -21.40 -2.68 -6.25
CA TYR A 87 -22.76 -2.30 -5.83
C TYR A 87 -23.72 -2.36 -7.00
N ASP A 88 -24.94 -2.82 -6.73
CA ASP A 88 -26.06 -2.82 -7.68
C ASP A 88 -26.66 -1.42 -7.89
N ALA A 89 -27.74 -1.34 -8.68
CA ALA A 89 -28.47 -0.10 -8.93
C ALA A 89 -29.09 0.51 -7.67
N ASN A 90 -29.37 -0.29 -6.64
CA ASN A 90 -29.93 0.14 -5.36
C ASN A 90 -28.83 0.54 -4.35
N ALA A 91 -27.59 0.62 -4.80
CA ALA A 91 -26.41 0.85 -3.96
C ALA A 91 -26.19 -0.26 -2.90
N THR A 92 -26.76 -1.44 -3.10
CA THR A 92 -26.54 -2.62 -2.26
C THR A 92 -25.25 -3.30 -2.70
N ARG A 93 -24.41 -3.66 -1.73
CA ARG A 93 -23.16 -4.39 -1.98
C ARG A 93 -23.47 -5.79 -2.48
N CYS A 94 -22.93 -6.16 -3.62
CA CYS A 94 -23.19 -7.44 -4.25
C CYS A 94 -21.95 -8.29 -4.54
N GLY A 95 -20.77 -7.81 -4.18
CA GLY A 95 -19.53 -8.56 -4.26
C GLY A 95 -18.32 -7.73 -3.87
N GLU A 96 -17.25 -8.42 -3.49
CA GLU A 96 -15.95 -7.80 -3.25
C GLU A 96 -14.83 -8.78 -3.53
N GLY A 97 -13.67 -8.27 -3.95
CA GLY A 97 -12.47 -9.02 -4.19
C GLY A 97 -11.24 -8.34 -3.60
N LEU A 98 -10.38 -9.14 -2.99
CA LEU A 98 -9.10 -8.68 -2.45
C LEU A 98 -8.05 -8.69 -3.58
N PHE A 99 -7.34 -7.59 -3.78
CA PHE A 99 -6.15 -7.54 -4.62
C PHE A 99 -4.88 -7.35 -3.78
N LYS A 100 -3.74 -7.80 -4.33
CA LYS A 100 -2.42 -7.69 -3.71
C LYS A 100 -1.38 -7.41 -4.78
N ILE A 101 -0.44 -6.53 -4.47
CA ILE A 101 0.67 -6.16 -5.35
C ILE A 101 1.95 -6.15 -4.52
N ASP A 102 2.96 -6.90 -4.95
CA ASP A 102 4.29 -6.88 -4.35
C ASP A 102 5.13 -5.85 -5.12
N ALA A 103 5.58 -4.84 -4.43
CA ALA A 103 6.37 -3.72 -4.97
C ALA A 103 5.61 -2.87 -6.03
N LEU A 104 5.39 -1.60 -5.72
CA LEU A 104 4.78 -0.64 -6.64
C LEU A 104 5.54 0.70 -6.54
N ALA A 105 6.32 1.02 -7.57
CA ALA A 105 7.10 2.25 -7.61
C ALA A 105 6.21 3.50 -7.75
N PRO A 106 6.74 4.70 -7.47
CA PRO A 106 6.03 5.95 -7.74
C PRO A 106 5.60 6.03 -9.20
N GLN A 107 4.35 6.40 -9.45
CA GLN A 107 3.72 6.54 -10.76
C GLN A 107 3.62 5.24 -11.58
N GLU A 108 4.03 4.11 -11.03
CA GLU A 108 3.89 2.80 -11.67
C GLU A 108 2.44 2.32 -11.65
N SER A 109 2.06 1.58 -12.71
CA SER A 109 0.80 0.87 -12.81
C SER A 109 1.06 -0.63 -12.89
N ALA A 110 0.32 -1.42 -12.12
CA ALA A 110 0.35 -2.87 -12.16
C ALA A 110 -1.04 -3.42 -12.49
N GLU A 111 -1.09 -4.47 -13.29
CA GLU A 111 -2.30 -5.26 -13.48
C GLU A 111 -2.38 -6.33 -12.39
N VAL A 112 -3.55 -6.49 -11.82
CA VAL A 112 -3.77 -7.42 -10.71
C VAL A 112 -5.13 -8.08 -10.80
N ASP A 113 -5.18 -9.34 -10.39
CA ASP A 113 -6.40 -10.12 -10.27
C ASP A 113 -6.96 -10.04 -8.84
N THR A 114 -8.26 -10.33 -8.70
CA THR A 114 -8.95 -10.43 -7.41
C THR A 114 -9.45 -11.88 -7.19
N PRO A 115 -8.56 -12.80 -6.90
CA PRO A 115 -8.96 -14.19 -6.69
C PRO A 115 -9.90 -14.31 -5.48
N GLY A 116 -10.96 -15.10 -5.62
CA GLY A 116 -11.94 -15.30 -4.56
C GLY A 116 -13.07 -14.26 -4.52
N LEU A 117 -13.13 -13.33 -5.48
CA LEU A 117 -14.31 -12.51 -5.71
C LEU A 117 -15.55 -13.42 -5.86
N ARG A 118 -16.67 -13.00 -5.30
CA ARG A 118 -17.99 -13.57 -5.56
C ARG A 118 -18.98 -12.46 -5.86
N LEU A 119 -19.06 -12.12 -7.13
CA LEU A 119 -20.01 -11.12 -7.63
C LEU A 119 -21.28 -11.82 -8.10
N ARG A 120 -22.39 -11.62 -7.38
CA ARG A 120 -23.70 -12.30 -7.58
C ARG A 120 -24.74 -11.42 -8.22
N CYS A 121 -24.37 -10.28 -8.74
CA CYS A 121 -25.25 -9.33 -9.38
C CYS A 121 -24.62 -8.74 -10.63
N SER A 122 -25.38 -7.93 -11.37
CA SER A 122 -24.88 -7.03 -12.41
C SER A 122 -24.59 -5.66 -11.74
N PRO A 123 -23.34 -5.35 -11.40
CA PRO A 123 -23.00 -4.13 -10.69
C PRO A 123 -23.18 -2.89 -11.57
N GLN A 124 -23.49 -1.76 -10.95
CA GLN A 124 -23.58 -0.45 -11.60
C GLN A 124 -22.48 0.51 -11.15
N SER A 125 -21.94 0.28 -9.97
CA SER A 125 -20.86 1.10 -9.43
C SER A 125 -19.89 0.26 -8.61
N TRP A 126 -18.71 0.82 -8.38
CA TRP A 126 -17.66 0.18 -7.61
C TRP A 126 -16.83 1.20 -6.84
N ARG A 127 -16.03 0.72 -5.91
CA ARG A 127 -15.00 1.50 -5.22
C ARG A 127 -13.80 0.63 -4.89
N VAL A 128 -12.68 1.26 -4.60
CA VAL A 128 -11.49 0.60 -4.07
C VAL A 128 -11.11 1.20 -2.72
N VAL A 129 -10.75 0.34 -1.77
CA VAL A 129 -10.27 0.69 -0.44
C VAL A 129 -8.87 0.11 -0.28
N ALA A 130 -7.85 0.93 -0.07
CA ALA A 130 -6.52 0.47 0.29
C ALA A 130 -6.49 0.05 1.76
N THR A 131 -6.10 -1.20 2.04
CA THR A 131 -6.01 -1.71 3.41
C THR A 131 -4.59 -1.73 3.94
N ASN A 132 -3.61 -1.95 3.06
CA ASN A 132 -2.20 -1.88 3.41
C ASN A 132 -1.43 -1.14 2.31
N LEU A 133 -0.68 -0.13 2.72
CA LEU A 133 0.24 0.64 1.90
C LEU A 133 1.58 0.66 2.64
N MET A 134 2.36 -0.42 2.49
CA MET A 134 3.63 -0.57 3.19
C MET A 134 4.73 0.12 2.39
N THR A 135 5.32 1.17 2.96
CA THR A 135 6.46 1.85 2.37
C THR A 135 7.77 1.23 2.86
N ARG A 136 8.82 1.32 2.05
CA ARG A 136 10.16 1.06 2.55
C ARG A 136 10.52 2.19 3.53
N THR A 137 10.72 1.87 4.80
CA THR A 137 11.40 2.79 5.72
C THR A 137 12.84 2.90 5.23
N VAL A 138 13.14 3.97 4.52
CA VAL A 138 14.53 4.39 4.39
C VAL A 138 14.84 4.96 5.77
N ASP A 139 15.69 4.29 6.54
CA ASP A 139 16.36 4.95 7.66
C ASP A 139 17.10 6.14 7.02
N ILE A 140 16.46 7.31 7.11
CA ILE A 140 17.15 8.55 6.79
C ILE A 140 18.21 8.65 7.88
N ALA A 141 19.40 8.19 7.56
CA ALA A 141 20.57 8.47 8.38
C ALA A 141 20.50 9.96 8.69
N LYS A 142 20.35 10.26 9.99
CA LYS A 142 20.36 11.63 10.55
C LYS A 142 21.31 12.48 9.71
N PRO A 143 20.88 13.66 9.21
CA PRO A 143 21.76 14.50 8.41
C PRO A 143 23.09 14.64 9.14
N THR A 144 24.14 14.11 8.55
CA THR A 144 25.48 14.27 9.09
C THR A 144 25.79 15.76 9.02
N GLU A 145 26.01 16.35 10.17
CA GLU A 145 26.54 17.70 10.36
C GLU A 145 27.66 17.94 9.34
N PRO A 146 27.72 19.13 8.69
CA PRO A 146 28.70 19.38 7.62
C PRO A 146 30.09 19.02 8.06
N ALA A 147 30.74 18.11 7.37
CA ALA A 147 32.09 17.67 7.67
C ALA A 147 33.06 18.85 7.58
N PRO A 148 33.99 18.99 8.54
CA PRO A 148 35.12 19.93 8.41
C PRO A 148 35.98 19.58 7.21
N PRO A 149 36.75 20.54 6.65
CA PRO A 149 37.36 20.44 5.33
C PRO A 149 38.30 19.23 5.20
N VAL A 150 38.19 18.61 4.03
CA VAL A 150 38.89 17.40 3.56
C VAL A 150 40.36 17.44 3.88
N GLN A 151 40.82 16.59 4.77
CA GLN A 151 42.20 16.14 4.84
C GLN A 151 42.36 14.89 3.96
N ALA A 152 43.50 14.85 3.24
CA ALA A 152 43.83 13.90 2.20
C ALA A 152 43.56 12.42 2.54
N ALA A 153 43.15 11.70 1.52
CA ALA A 153 42.78 10.30 1.51
C ALA A 153 43.73 9.38 2.32
N VAL A 154 43.15 8.81 3.39
CA VAL A 154 43.72 7.62 4.05
C VAL A 154 43.11 6.40 3.33
N PRO A 155 43.90 5.38 2.95
CA PRO A 155 43.40 4.22 2.24
C PRO A 155 42.31 3.51 3.02
N GLU A 156 41.23 3.23 2.32
CA GLU A 156 40.00 2.60 2.81
C GLU A 156 40.34 1.24 3.46
N ARG A 157 40.13 1.17 4.79
CA ARG A 157 40.27 -0.08 5.54
C ARG A 157 39.14 -1.02 5.13
N PRO A 158 39.44 -2.28 4.75
CA PRO A 158 38.41 -3.24 4.43
C PRO A 158 37.37 -3.34 5.55
N PRO A 159 36.08 -3.52 5.23
CA PRO A 159 35.01 -3.64 6.23
C PRO A 159 35.38 -4.75 7.22
N ALA A 160 35.21 -4.46 8.50
CA ALA A 160 35.48 -5.41 9.57
C ALA A 160 34.63 -6.68 9.36
N PRO A 161 35.17 -7.88 9.56
CA PRO A 161 34.39 -9.10 9.40
C PRO A 161 33.22 -9.12 10.37
N MET A 162 32.01 -9.29 9.83
CA MET A 162 30.82 -9.46 10.65
C MET A 162 30.88 -10.81 11.35
N ASN A 163 30.97 -10.81 12.67
CA ASN A 163 30.99 -12.02 13.49
C ASN A 163 29.54 -12.37 13.84
N PHE A 164 29.08 -13.52 13.41
CA PHE A 164 27.82 -14.11 13.80
C PHE A 164 28.05 -15.22 14.83
N VAL A 165 27.09 -15.42 15.72
CA VAL A 165 27.10 -16.54 16.68
C VAL A 165 25.81 -17.33 16.42
N ILE A 166 25.93 -18.65 16.30
CA ILE A 166 24.80 -19.56 16.22
C ILE A 166 24.74 -20.38 17.52
N ASN A 167 23.58 -20.40 18.16
CA ASN A 167 23.35 -21.28 19.30
C ASN A 167 22.74 -22.59 18.84
N VAL A 168 23.38 -23.70 19.20
CA VAL A 168 22.89 -25.04 18.90
C VAL A 168 22.91 -25.85 20.19
N ASP A 169 21.77 -26.31 20.62
CA ASP A 169 21.57 -27.10 21.87
C ASP A 169 22.19 -26.40 23.10
N GLY A 170 22.08 -25.08 23.19
CA GLY A 170 22.63 -24.29 24.28
C GLY A 170 24.14 -23.98 24.19
N GLN A 171 24.80 -24.38 23.12
CA GLN A 171 26.20 -24.07 22.85
C GLN A 171 26.35 -23.04 21.74
N ASP A 172 27.16 -22.00 21.99
CA ASP A 172 27.41 -20.93 21.05
C ASP A 172 28.61 -21.24 20.13
N TYR A 173 28.41 -21.11 18.83
CA TYR A 173 29.42 -21.31 17.81
C TYR A 173 29.63 -20.01 17.02
N PRO A 174 30.84 -19.41 17.06
CA PRO A 174 31.13 -18.24 16.25
C PRO A 174 31.20 -18.61 14.76
N ILE A 175 30.50 -17.85 13.91
CA ILE A 175 30.44 -18.11 12.48
C ILE A 175 31.05 -16.92 11.73
N GLN A 176 31.87 -17.23 10.73
CA GLN A 176 32.35 -16.28 9.76
C GLN A 176 31.74 -16.61 8.39
N VAL A 177 31.33 -15.58 7.66
CA VAL A 177 30.83 -15.73 6.30
C VAL A 177 31.93 -16.32 5.41
N ASN A 178 31.58 -17.29 4.57
CA ASN A 178 32.46 -18.05 3.68
C ASN A 178 33.52 -18.95 4.37
N ASN A 179 33.47 -19.09 5.71
CA ASN A 179 34.36 -20.00 6.42
C ASN A 179 33.61 -21.27 6.87
N PRO A 180 34.02 -22.47 6.46
CA PRO A 180 33.35 -23.70 6.86
C PRO A 180 33.64 -24.02 8.34
N MET A 181 32.58 -24.29 9.09
CA MET A 181 32.68 -24.73 10.48
C MET A 181 32.07 -26.14 10.66
N VAL A 182 32.52 -26.86 11.66
CA VAL A 182 31.97 -28.17 12.02
C VAL A 182 31.20 -28.01 13.32
N VAL A 183 29.90 -28.30 13.28
CA VAL A 183 29.00 -28.26 14.43
C VAL A 183 28.56 -29.71 14.76
N ARG A 184 28.54 -30.03 16.03
CA ARG A 184 28.04 -31.31 16.51
C ARG A 184 26.54 -31.19 16.75
N LEU A 185 25.75 -31.93 15.97
CA LEU A 185 24.31 -32.05 16.11
C LEU A 185 23.98 -33.47 16.63
N GLY A 186 23.70 -33.57 17.90
CA GLY A 186 23.57 -34.86 18.57
C GLY A 186 24.86 -35.71 18.45
N ASN A 187 24.77 -36.91 17.86
CA ASN A 187 25.92 -37.82 17.69
C ASN A 187 26.66 -37.67 16.34
N ARG A 188 26.38 -36.62 15.55
CA ARG A 188 26.97 -36.44 14.20
C ARG A 188 27.61 -35.08 14.03
N ASN A 189 28.79 -35.03 13.44
CA ASN A 189 29.43 -33.80 13.02
C ASN A 189 28.88 -33.37 11.68
N ARG A 190 28.46 -32.09 11.57
CA ARG A 190 27.95 -31.48 10.35
C ARG A 190 28.82 -30.29 9.98
N LYS A 191 29.21 -30.21 8.72
CA LYS A 191 29.91 -29.05 8.15
C LYS A 191 28.88 -28.03 7.67
N ILE A 192 28.96 -26.81 8.22
CA ILE A 192 28.08 -25.70 7.87
C ILE A 192 28.93 -24.63 7.21
N VAL A 193 28.39 -24.02 6.15
CA VAL A 193 28.99 -22.88 5.45
C VAL A 193 27.91 -21.83 5.26
N LEU A 194 28.10 -20.65 5.81
CA LEU A 194 27.28 -19.46 5.50
C LEU A 194 27.83 -18.77 4.26
N ARG A 195 26.99 -18.60 3.24
CA ARG A 195 27.34 -17.85 2.04
C ARG A 195 26.43 -16.62 1.94
N GLN A 196 27.03 -15.49 1.61
CA GLN A 196 26.26 -14.33 1.20
C GLN A 196 25.80 -14.57 -0.24
N VAL A 197 24.51 -14.49 -0.48
CA VAL A 197 23.92 -14.54 -1.83
C VAL A 197 23.83 -13.10 -2.31
N PRO A 198 24.25 -12.80 -3.55
CA PRO A 198 24.21 -11.46 -4.13
C PRO A 198 22.78 -10.92 -4.29
#